data_e5c0898f66a9a5212ec726f6612ca29b
#
_entry.id   e5c0898f66a9a5212ec726f6612ca29b
#
_cell.length_a   1.000
_cell.length_b   1.000
_cell.length_c   1.000
_cell.angle_alpha   90.00
_cell.angle_beta   90.00
_cell.angle_gamma   90.00
#
_symmetry.space_group_name_H-M   'P 1'
#
loop_
_entity.id
_entity.type
_entity.pdbx_description
1 polymer ?
#
loop_
_entity_poly.entity_id
_entity_poly.type
_entity_poly.pdbx_seq_one_letter_code
_entity_poly.pdbx_strand_id
1 'polypeptide(L)'
;MSQGKVLRVAQLNMGSLLEPHWDKRRFEIAAWLERLDPDVVCLQEVWETEPGTNTAGWLADNAAPGRWHWCFGGYPLPEEAWADRSLLFGSAVLSRWPIENHRVFALPLDENPADSHPSWRMQAELLHAHTAGIDVFSTHLAPPPAQAYHRVRQVLAIDDAIKATRDPATPMPAILCGDFNAKPQSDEMRYLGANAVIEGRSTYYVDAWSTLRPTEPGYTLDPLTNPQARFLNVPPQRIDYILVGDPFLRPGGAGRILYTDFAFHDSLTGPIASDHYGLMADIAWPQRPE
;
A
#
# COMPACT_ATOMS: atom_id res chain seq x y z
N MET A 1 -3.81 33.86 0.66
CA MET A 1 -4.29 32.56 1.16
C MET A 1 -3.06 31.78 1.56
N SER A 2 -2.90 31.42 2.83
CA SER A 2 -1.80 30.54 3.29
C SER A 2 -1.89 29.25 2.46
N GLN A 3 -0.80 28.86 1.78
CA GLN A 3 -0.73 27.54 1.17
C GLN A 3 -0.93 26.53 2.30
N GLY A 4 -2.05 25.78 2.24
CA GLY A 4 -2.31 24.70 3.17
C GLY A 4 -1.12 23.73 3.16
N LYS A 5 -0.74 23.24 4.34
CA LYS A 5 0.30 22.21 4.45
C LYS A 5 -0.14 20.98 3.67
N VAL A 6 0.80 20.27 3.07
CA VAL A 6 0.56 19.10 2.21
C VAL A 6 1.17 17.87 2.89
N LEU A 7 0.44 16.77 2.88
CA LEU A 7 0.94 15.44 3.19
C LEU A 7 1.25 14.73 1.87
N ARG A 8 2.52 14.39 1.62
CA ARG A 8 2.92 13.58 0.48
C ARG A 8 3.03 12.12 0.88
N VAL A 9 2.23 11.30 0.24
CA VAL A 9 2.20 9.85 0.45
C VAL A 9 2.71 9.15 -0.80
N ALA A 10 3.59 8.16 -0.63
CA ALA A 10 4.01 7.24 -1.68
C ALA A 10 3.58 5.81 -1.34
N GLN A 11 3.33 5.02 -2.37
CA GLN A 11 2.97 3.60 -2.27
C GLN A 11 3.77 2.81 -3.31
N LEU A 12 4.29 1.64 -2.91
CA LEU A 12 4.97 0.70 -3.80
C LEU A 12 4.84 -0.73 -3.28
N ASN A 13 4.33 -1.64 -4.12
CA ASN A 13 4.71 -3.05 -4.00
C ASN A 13 6.13 -3.17 -4.56
N MET A 14 7.09 -3.52 -3.71
CA MET A 14 8.50 -3.45 -4.07
C MET A 14 9.10 -4.76 -4.57
N GLY A 15 8.29 -5.84 -4.64
CA GLY A 15 8.72 -7.15 -5.13
C GLY A 15 9.87 -7.78 -4.35
N SER A 16 10.65 -6.97 -3.66
CA SER A 16 11.77 -7.35 -2.77
C SER A 16 12.55 -8.57 -3.27
N LEU A 17 12.56 -9.63 -2.46
CA LEU A 17 13.28 -10.87 -2.75
C LEU A 17 12.53 -11.81 -3.71
N LEU A 18 11.25 -11.57 -4.00
CA LEU A 18 10.49 -12.35 -5.00
C LEU A 18 10.98 -12.06 -6.42
N GLU A 19 11.45 -10.84 -6.65
CA GLU A 19 11.95 -10.41 -7.93
C GLU A 19 13.49 -10.46 -8.01
N PRO A 20 14.07 -10.67 -9.20
CA PRO A 20 15.52 -10.69 -9.38
C PRO A 20 16.16 -9.33 -9.09
N HIS A 21 17.46 -9.36 -8.80
CA HIS A 21 18.30 -8.16 -8.65
C HIS A 21 17.91 -7.21 -7.52
N TRP A 22 17.39 -7.72 -6.41
CA TRP A 22 17.11 -6.92 -5.22
C TRP A 22 18.32 -6.09 -4.79
N ASP A 23 19.52 -6.65 -4.89
CA ASP A 23 20.79 -5.99 -4.58
C ASP A 23 21.01 -4.68 -5.36
N LYS A 24 20.37 -4.52 -6.52
CA LYS A 24 20.40 -3.31 -7.35
C LYS A 24 19.12 -2.49 -7.22
N ARG A 25 17.94 -3.15 -7.27
CA ARG A 25 16.65 -2.46 -7.23
C ARG A 25 16.43 -1.68 -5.94
N ARG A 26 16.96 -2.15 -4.80
CA ARG A 26 16.88 -1.41 -3.54
C ARG A 26 17.51 0.00 -3.61
N PHE A 27 18.60 0.17 -4.38
CA PHE A 27 19.21 1.50 -4.58
C PHE A 27 18.36 2.38 -5.50
N GLU A 28 17.68 1.77 -6.47
CA GLU A 28 16.73 2.48 -7.31
C GLU A 28 15.54 3.00 -6.49
N ILE A 29 14.98 2.16 -5.61
CA ILE A 29 13.91 2.56 -4.69
C ILE A 29 14.39 3.68 -3.76
N ALA A 30 15.61 3.57 -3.21
CA ALA A 30 16.19 4.61 -2.36
C ALA A 30 16.34 5.95 -3.11
N ALA A 31 16.83 5.95 -4.34
CA ALA A 31 16.96 7.15 -5.18
C ALA A 31 15.58 7.78 -5.48
N TRP A 32 14.56 6.97 -5.72
CA TRP A 32 13.20 7.46 -5.87
C TRP A 32 12.65 8.09 -4.60
N LEU A 33 12.90 7.51 -3.43
CA LEU A 33 12.48 8.09 -2.15
C LEU A 33 13.13 9.46 -1.90
N GLU A 34 14.40 9.61 -2.24
CA GLU A 34 15.09 10.90 -2.18
C GLU A 34 14.48 11.92 -3.16
N ARG A 35 14.20 11.51 -4.40
CA ARG A 35 13.61 12.37 -5.43
C ARG A 35 12.19 12.81 -5.11
N LEU A 36 11.34 11.89 -4.65
CA LEU A 36 9.94 12.16 -4.33
C LEU A 36 9.79 12.99 -3.07
N ASP A 37 10.73 12.85 -2.13
CA ASP A 37 10.70 13.51 -0.82
C ASP A 37 9.36 13.29 -0.07
N PRO A 38 8.84 12.05 0.05
CA PRO A 38 7.54 11.80 0.66
C PRO A 38 7.58 11.99 2.17
N ASP A 39 6.42 12.24 2.76
CA ASP A 39 6.24 12.29 4.20
C ASP A 39 6.00 10.91 4.80
N VAL A 40 5.26 10.08 4.07
CA VAL A 40 4.91 8.70 4.44
C VAL A 40 5.04 7.80 3.22
N VAL A 41 5.52 6.58 3.42
CA VAL A 41 5.64 5.55 2.39
C VAL A 41 4.98 4.27 2.87
N CYS A 42 4.10 3.69 2.06
CA CYS A 42 3.51 2.37 2.27
C CYS A 42 4.15 1.38 1.30
N LEU A 43 4.72 0.31 1.84
CA LEU A 43 5.44 -0.70 1.07
C LEU A 43 4.78 -2.06 1.26
N GLN A 44 4.71 -2.85 0.19
CA GLN A 44 4.26 -4.23 0.21
C GLN A 44 5.40 -5.14 -0.27
N GLU A 45 5.23 -6.43 -0.05
CA GLU A 45 6.25 -7.47 -0.31
C GLU A 45 7.57 -7.19 0.42
N VAL A 46 7.45 -6.72 1.65
CA VAL A 46 8.57 -6.54 2.55
C VAL A 46 8.94 -7.87 3.17
N TRP A 47 10.24 -8.19 3.17
CA TRP A 47 10.79 -9.40 3.75
C TRP A 47 11.62 -9.12 4.98
N GLU A 48 11.46 -9.97 5.99
CA GLU A 48 12.40 -10.10 7.09
C GLU A 48 12.95 -11.52 7.07
N THR A 49 14.26 -11.66 6.82
CA THR A 49 14.93 -12.97 6.65
C THR A 49 15.59 -13.46 7.92
N GLU A 50 15.99 -12.52 8.80
CA GLU A 50 16.53 -12.77 10.14
C GLU A 50 16.13 -11.56 11.01
N PRO A 51 16.07 -11.70 12.35
CA PRO A 51 15.83 -10.55 13.22
C PRO A 51 16.76 -9.37 12.89
N GLY A 52 16.18 -8.25 12.50
CA GLY A 52 16.92 -7.05 12.11
C GLY A 52 17.36 -6.98 10.63
N THR A 53 17.11 -8.03 9.83
CA THR A 53 17.39 -8.03 8.38
C THR A 53 16.09 -7.87 7.58
N ASN A 54 15.58 -6.67 7.56
CA ASN A 54 14.31 -6.30 6.94
C ASN A 54 14.55 -5.43 5.71
N THR A 55 13.87 -5.72 4.59
CA THR A 55 14.07 -4.98 3.33
C THR A 55 13.59 -3.54 3.39
N ALA A 56 12.53 -3.23 4.15
CA ALA A 56 12.10 -1.85 4.40
C ALA A 56 13.02 -1.14 5.40
N GLY A 57 13.52 -1.86 6.42
CA GLY A 57 14.54 -1.34 7.34
C GLY A 57 15.81 -0.93 6.61
N TRP A 58 16.24 -1.75 5.63
CA TRP A 58 17.37 -1.37 4.78
C TRP A 58 17.12 -0.05 4.03
N LEU A 59 15.92 0.16 3.48
CA LEU A 59 15.56 1.42 2.82
C LEU A 59 15.57 2.59 3.82
N ALA A 60 15.03 2.40 5.03
CA ALA A 60 15.03 3.43 6.06
C ALA A 60 16.43 3.88 6.45
N ASP A 61 17.39 2.95 6.47
CA ASP A 61 18.79 3.24 6.82
C ASP A 61 19.58 3.85 5.65
N ASN A 62 19.21 3.60 4.40
CA ASN A 62 20.00 3.96 3.23
C ASN A 62 19.37 5.05 2.34
N ALA A 63 18.05 5.23 2.35
CA ALA A 63 17.38 6.33 1.67
C ALA A 63 17.26 7.53 2.61
N ALA A 64 18.18 8.49 2.54
CA ALA A 64 18.27 9.63 3.44
C ALA A 64 18.42 9.20 4.94
N PRO A 65 19.63 8.73 5.36
CA PRO A 65 19.86 8.19 6.69
C PRO A 65 19.42 9.12 7.82
N GLY A 66 18.76 8.55 8.83
CA GLY A 66 18.26 9.29 9.99
C GLY A 66 16.94 10.05 9.78
N ARG A 67 16.37 9.95 8.59
CA ARG A 67 15.11 10.60 8.23
C ARG A 67 13.88 9.76 8.58
N TRP A 68 14.00 8.43 8.54
CA TRP A 68 12.86 7.52 8.56
C TRP A 68 12.70 6.84 9.92
N HIS A 69 11.48 6.87 10.41
CA HIS A 69 10.94 5.93 11.38
C HIS A 69 10.11 4.91 10.61
N TRP A 70 10.11 3.64 11.02
CA TRP A 70 9.39 2.62 10.29
C TRP A 70 8.81 1.55 11.20
N CYS A 71 7.77 0.86 10.71
CA CYS A 71 7.22 -0.33 11.31
C CYS A 71 6.91 -1.36 10.21
N PHE A 72 6.82 -2.62 10.62
CA PHE A 72 6.59 -3.76 9.76
C PHE A 72 5.51 -4.65 10.35
N GLY A 73 4.67 -5.22 9.47
CA GLY A 73 3.73 -6.26 9.79
C GLY A 73 3.88 -7.39 8.78
N GLY A 74 4.19 -8.60 9.28
CA GLY A 74 4.36 -9.74 8.39
C GLY A 74 4.04 -11.04 9.10
N TYR A 75 3.77 -12.05 8.28
CA TYR A 75 3.49 -13.42 8.71
C TYR A 75 4.45 -14.39 8.05
N PRO A 76 4.72 -15.56 8.68
CA PRO A 76 5.41 -16.65 8.00
C PRO A 76 4.66 -17.07 6.74
N LEU A 77 5.40 -17.37 5.69
CA LEU A 77 4.84 -17.92 4.46
C LEU A 77 4.28 -19.34 4.69
N PRO A 78 3.34 -19.81 3.85
CA PRO A 78 2.78 -21.15 3.96
C PRO A 78 3.86 -22.22 3.93
N GLU A 79 3.77 -23.21 4.85
CA GLU A 79 4.76 -24.28 4.97
C GLU A 79 4.86 -25.14 3.71
N GLU A 80 3.74 -25.33 3.01
CA GLU A 80 3.66 -26.09 1.78
C GLU A 80 4.46 -25.46 0.63
N ALA A 81 4.70 -24.15 0.71
CA ALA A 81 5.43 -23.40 -0.32
C ALA A 81 6.84 -23.01 0.11
N TRP A 82 7.06 -22.82 1.42
CA TRP A 82 8.28 -22.25 1.97
C TRP A 82 8.71 -22.99 3.23
N ALA A 83 9.78 -23.76 3.13
CA ALA A 83 10.26 -24.57 4.24
C ALA A 83 10.83 -23.74 5.40
N ASP A 84 11.34 -22.53 5.12
CA ASP A 84 11.92 -21.65 6.13
C ASP A 84 10.84 -20.81 6.81
N ARG A 85 10.50 -21.18 8.04
CA ARG A 85 9.50 -20.50 8.87
C ARG A 85 10.02 -19.25 9.57
N SER A 86 11.31 -18.97 9.50
CA SER A 86 11.89 -17.73 10.03
C SER A 86 11.64 -16.54 9.09
N LEU A 87 11.33 -16.81 7.83
CA LEU A 87 11.01 -15.78 6.85
C LEU A 87 9.63 -15.17 7.14
N LEU A 88 9.60 -13.84 7.32
CA LEU A 88 8.36 -13.09 7.41
C LEU A 88 8.16 -12.27 6.13
N PHE A 89 6.92 -12.20 5.70
CA PHE A 89 6.49 -11.48 4.50
C PHE A 89 5.27 -10.62 4.81
N GLY A 90 5.27 -9.35 4.37
CA GLY A 90 4.17 -8.46 4.65
C GLY A 90 4.39 -7.03 4.19
N SER A 91 3.77 -6.09 4.90
CA SER A 91 3.80 -4.66 4.58
C SER A 91 4.64 -3.87 5.57
N ALA A 92 5.14 -2.70 5.14
CA ALA A 92 5.79 -1.74 6.01
C ALA A 92 5.26 -0.31 5.77
N VAL A 93 5.40 0.53 6.79
CA VAL A 93 5.19 1.97 6.70
C VAL A 93 6.46 2.67 7.14
N LEU A 94 6.95 3.60 6.30
CA LEU A 94 8.00 4.54 6.66
C LEU A 94 7.36 5.91 6.87
N SER A 95 7.81 6.64 7.88
CA SER A 95 7.33 7.99 8.22
C SER A 95 8.50 8.92 8.54
N ARG A 96 8.38 10.19 8.18
CA ARG A 96 9.30 11.25 8.62
C ARG A 96 9.25 11.52 10.12
N TRP A 97 8.12 11.19 10.74
CA TRP A 97 7.88 11.42 12.16
C TRP A 97 7.90 10.12 12.93
N PRO A 98 8.15 10.15 14.22
CA PRO A 98 8.06 8.97 15.06
C PRO A 98 6.71 8.25 14.86
N ILE A 99 6.76 6.94 14.75
CA ILE A 99 5.57 6.10 14.77
C ILE A 99 5.23 5.87 16.24
N GLU A 100 4.16 6.51 16.70
CA GLU A 100 3.74 6.52 18.09
C GLU A 100 3.10 5.19 18.50
N ASN A 101 2.41 4.57 17.55
CA ASN A 101 1.77 3.27 17.71
C ASN A 101 1.65 2.57 16.35
N HIS A 102 1.73 1.25 16.36
CA HIS A 102 1.41 0.43 15.19
C HIS A 102 0.71 -0.85 15.61
N ARG A 103 -0.08 -1.41 14.70
CA ARG A 103 -0.82 -2.65 14.91
C ARG A 103 -0.96 -3.43 13.61
N VAL A 104 -0.89 -4.75 13.70
CA VAL A 104 -1.10 -5.66 12.58
C VAL A 104 -2.43 -6.39 12.80
N PHE A 105 -3.28 -6.38 11.78
CA PHE A 105 -4.54 -7.11 11.75
C PHE A 105 -4.41 -8.22 10.71
N ALA A 106 -4.56 -9.48 11.15
CA ALA A 106 -4.71 -10.59 10.22
C ALA A 106 -6.03 -10.46 9.47
N LEU A 107 -5.98 -10.49 8.14
CA LEU A 107 -7.19 -10.45 7.33
C LEU A 107 -7.75 -11.85 7.09
N PRO A 108 -9.06 -11.98 6.85
CA PRO A 108 -9.67 -13.28 6.63
C PRO A 108 -9.00 -14.08 5.51
N LEU A 109 -8.74 -15.34 5.79
CA LEU A 109 -8.22 -16.33 4.85
C LEU A 109 -8.95 -17.66 5.12
N ASP A 110 -10.18 -17.76 4.67
CA ASP A 110 -10.98 -18.95 4.88
C ASP A 110 -10.63 -20.04 3.84
N GLU A 111 -10.90 -21.29 4.19
CA GLU A 111 -10.83 -22.38 3.23
C GLU A 111 -11.86 -22.17 2.12
N ASN A 112 -11.40 -22.17 0.87
CA ASN A 112 -12.25 -22.10 -0.30
C ASN A 112 -11.83 -23.20 -1.27
N PRO A 113 -12.78 -24.09 -1.69
CA PRO A 113 -12.49 -25.13 -2.68
C PRO A 113 -11.98 -24.62 -4.02
N ALA A 114 -12.20 -23.34 -4.34
CA ALA A 114 -11.67 -22.69 -5.54
C ALA A 114 -10.19 -22.28 -5.43
N ASP A 115 -9.57 -22.40 -4.25
CA ASP A 115 -8.15 -22.14 -4.08
C ASP A 115 -7.33 -23.22 -4.79
N SER A 116 -6.71 -22.85 -5.89
CA SER A 116 -6.08 -23.80 -6.81
C SER A 116 -4.71 -24.31 -6.33
N HIS A 117 -4.08 -23.63 -5.36
CA HIS A 117 -2.75 -24.02 -4.86
C HIS A 117 -2.45 -23.49 -3.47
N PRO A 118 -1.94 -24.32 -2.52
CA PRO A 118 -1.64 -23.89 -1.15
C PRO A 118 -0.65 -22.74 -1.03
N SER A 119 0.33 -22.66 -1.92
CA SER A 119 1.36 -21.59 -1.90
C SER A 119 0.80 -20.17 -2.07
N TRP A 120 -0.42 -20.05 -2.61
CA TRP A 120 -1.12 -18.77 -2.76
C TRP A 120 -2.04 -18.42 -1.58
N ARG A 121 -2.09 -19.27 -0.57
CA ARG A 121 -2.83 -19.03 0.67
C ARG A 121 -1.96 -18.28 1.68
N MET A 122 -1.35 -17.18 1.23
CA MET A 122 -0.58 -16.30 2.10
C MET A 122 -1.50 -15.53 3.04
N GLN A 123 -1.10 -15.38 4.30
CA GLN A 123 -1.81 -14.54 5.24
C GLN A 123 -1.69 -13.08 4.82
N ALA A 124 -2.79 -12.51 4.35
CA ALA A 124 -2.89 -11.08 4.11
C ALA A 124 -3.04 -10.32 5.43
N GLU A 125 -2.50 -9.12 5.49
CA GLU A 125 -2.61 -8.26 6.67
C GLU A 125 -2.99 -6.83 6.33
N LEU A 126 -3.46 -6.12 7.36
CA LEU A 126 -3.53 -4.68 7.39
C LEU A 126 -2.57 -4.17 8.47
N LEU A 127 -1.54 -3.47 8.06
CA LEU A 127 -0.63 -2.77 8.97
C LEU A 127 -1.15 -1.35 9.20
N HIS A 128 -1.44 -1.01 10.44
CA HIS A 128 -1.75 0.34 10.90
C HIS A 128 -0.51 0.98 11.50
N ALA A 129 -0.25 2.25 11.18
CA ALA A 129 0.73 3.11 11.82
C ALA A 129 0.08 4.45 12.18
N HIS A 130 0.20 4.86 13.45
CA HIS A 130 -0.17 6.20 13.91
C HIS A 130 1.08 7.07 14.01
N THR A 131 1.11 8.17 13.29
CA THR A 131 2.28 9.05 13.20
C THR A 131 1.84 10.50 12.96
N ALA A 132 2.37 11.45 13.72
CA ALA A 132 2.09 12.88 13.58
C ALA A 132 0.57 13.23 13.54
N GLY A 133 -0.25 12.49 14.28
CA GLY A 133 -1.70 12.68 14.34
C GLY A 133 -2.45 12.22 13.08
N ILE A 134 -1.87 11.33 12.28
CA ILE A 134 -2.53 10.66 11.15
C ILE A 134 -2.49 9.14 11.31
N ASP A 135 -3.56 8.50 10.84
CA ASP A 135 -3.66 7.04 10.76
C ASP A 135 -3.40 6.58 9.33
N VAL A 136 -2.32 5.84 9.16
CA VAL A 136 -1.88 5.29 7.88
C VAL A 136 -2.02 3.78 7.92
N PHE A 137 -2.57 3.22 6.85
CA PHE A 137 -2.79 1.79 6.71
C PHE A 137 -2.13 1.29 5.43
N SER A 138 -1.40 0.19 5.52
CA SER A 138 -0.77 -0.51 4.38
C SER A 138 -1.26 -1.94 4.32
N THR A 139 -1.61 -2.43 3.13
CA THR A 139 -2.14 -3.79 2.95
C THR A 139 -1.66 -4.42 1.65
N HIS A 140 -1.64 -5.75 1.62
CA HIS A 140 -1.45 -6.54 0.42
C HIS A 140 -2.49 -7.67 0.42
N LEU A 141 -3.47 -7.60 -0.49
CA LEU A 141 -4.58 -8.55 -0.53
C LEU A 141 -4.22 -9.82 -1.31
N ALA A 142 -5.08 -10.84 -1.18
CA ALA A 142 -4.91 -12.13 -1.83
C ALA A 142 -4.59 -11.99 -3.33
N PRO A 143 -3.40 -12.47 -3.80
CA PRO A 143 -2.88 -12.15 -5.13
C PRO A 143 -3.59 -12.86 -6.29
N PRO A 144 -3.99 -14.16 -6.24
CA PRO A 144 -4.56 -14.81 -7.40
C PRO A 144 -5.85 -14.14 -7.91
N PRO A 145 -5.98 -13.91 -9.22
CA PRO A 145 -7.20 -13.30 -9.79
C PRO A 145 -8.50 -14.01 -9.41
N ALA A 146 -8.47 -15.34 -9.29
CA ALA A 146 -9.63 -16.15 -8.90
C ALA A 146 -10.03 -15.99 -7.42
N GLN A 147 -9.21 -15.38 -6.58
CA GLN A 147 -9.47 -15.22 -5.14
C GLN A 147 -10.26 -13.93 -4.79
N ALA A 148 -11.11 -13.42 -5.68
CA ALA A 148 -12.00 -12.30 -5.38
C ALA A 148 -12.87 -12.54 -4.13
N TYR A 149 -13.25 -13.80 -3.86
CA TYR A 149 -13.96 -14.15 -2.63
C TYR A 149 -13.20 -13.74 -1.36
N HIS A 150 -11.91 -14.04 -1.29
CA HIS A 150 -11.08 -13.63 -0.15
C HIS A 150 -10.94 -12.11 -0.08
N ARG A 151 -10.65 -11.45 -1.21
CA ARG A 151 -10.46 -9.99 -1.24
C ARG A 151 -11.71 -9.24 -0.80
N VAL A 152 -12.90 -9.68 -1.19
CA VAL A 152 -14.16 -9.07 -0.70
C VAL A 152 -14.23 -9.13 0.83
N ARG A 153 -13.94 -10.28 1.44
CA ARG A 153 -13.94 -10.41 2.90
C ARG A 153 -12.83 -9.60 3.56
N GLN A 154 -11.67 -9.53 2.91
CA GLN A 154 -10.54 -8.74 3.36
C GLN A 154 -10.87 -7.24 3.38
N VAL A 155 -11.50 -6.68 2.33
CA VAL A 155 -11.87 -5.25 2.35
C VAL A 155 -12.96 -4.93 3.37
N LEU A 156 -13.89 -5.85 3.64
CA LEU A 156 -14.87 -5.69 4.72
C LEU A 156 -14.18 -5.62 6.09
N ALA A 157 -13.21 -6.51 6.34
CA ALA A 157 -12.43 -6.53 7.57
C ALA A 157 -11.52 -5.29 7.71
N ILE A 158 -10.94 -4.81 6.60
CA ILE A 158 -10.16 -3.56 6.57
C ILE A 158 -11.04 -2.38 6.98
N ASP A 159 -12.23 -2.25 6.41
CA ASP A 159 -13.16 -1.17 6.74
C ASP A 159 -13.56 -1.19 8.22
N ASP A 160 -13.81 -2.37 8.78
CA ASP A 160 -14.10 -2.56 10.20
C ASP A 160 -12.90 -2.15 11.08
N ALA A 161 -11.69 -2.62 10.73
CA ALA A 161 -10.48 -2.32 11.48
C ALA A 161 -10.17 -0.82 11.48
N ILE A 162 -10.30 -0.15 10.33
CA ILE A 162 -10.10 1.30 10.20
C ILE A 162 -11.11 2.06 11.05
N LYS A 163 -12.39 1.72 10.97
CA LYS A 163 -13.46 2.35 11.76
C LYS A 163 -13.29 2.16 13.27
N ALA A 164 -12.80 0.98 13.67
CA ALA A 164 -12.56 0.67 15.09
C ALA A 164 -11.28 1.31 15.66
N THR A 165 -10.30 1.57 14.82
CA THR A 165 -8.97 2.07 15.24
C THR A 165 -8.91 3.60 15.25
N ARG A 166 -9.55 4.23 14.27
CA ARG A 166 -9.44 5.66 14.06
C ARG A 166 -10.21 6.46 15.13
N ASP A 167 -9.56 7.48 15.69
CA ASP A 167 -10.24 8.48 16.50
C ASP A 167 -11.12 9.39 15.60
N PRO A 168 -12.44 9.42 15.78
CA PRO A 168 -13.33 10.32 15.03
C PRO A 168 -12.99 11.80 15.16
N ALA A 169 -12.33 12.20 16.26
CA ALA A 169 -11.90 13.58 16.50
C ALA A 169 -10.66 13.98 15.66
N THR A 170 -9.94 13.02 15.09
CA THR A 170 -8.76 13.28 14.25
C THR A 170 -9.20 14.05 12.98
N PRO A 171 -8.64 15.25 12.72
CA PRO A 171 -9.03 16.06 11.55
C PRO A 171 -8.72 15.36 10.23
N MET A 172 -7.58 14.67 10.15
CA MET A 172 -7.21 13.91 8.96
C MET A 172 -8.03 12.63 8.83
N PRO A 173 -8.55 12.32 7.65
CA PRO A 173 -9.11 11.01 7.38
C PRO A 173 -8.02 9.94 7.37
N ALA A 174 -8.41 8.67 7.51
CA ALA A 174 -7.48 7.55 7.34
C ALA A 174 -6.88 7.53 5.93
N ILE A 175 -5.61 7.22 5.83
CA ILE A 175 -4.92 6.98 4.55
C ILE A 175 -4.72 5.48 4.42
N LEU A 176 -5.30 4.89 3.39
CA LEU A 176 -5.20 3.45 3.10
C LEU A 176 -4.48 3.24 1.77
N CYS A 177 -3.32 2.59 1.82
CA CYS A 177 -2.51 2.30 0.65
C CYS A 177 -2.27 0.80 0.51
N GLY A 178 -1.98 0.36 -0.72
CA GLY A 178 -1.53 -1.01 -0.90
C GLY A 178 -1.72 -1.56 -2.29
N ASP A 179 -1.28 -2.80 -2.42
CA ASP A 179 -1.63 -3.68 -3.53
C ASP A 179 -2.90 -4.46 -3.15
N PHE A 180 -4.00 -4.07 -3.78
CA PHE A 180 -5.29 -4.71 -3.54
C PHE A 180 -5.51 -5.94 -4.43
N ASN A 181 -4.61 -6.21 -5.39
CA ASN A 181 -4.79 -7.29 -6.36
C ASN A 181 -6.18 -7.28 -7.04
N ALA A 182 -6.81 -6.12 -7.08
CA ALA A 182 -8.19 -5.88 -7.48
C ALA A 182 -8.28 -4.67 -8.42
N LYS A 183 -8.95 -4.83 -9.56
CA LYS A 183 -9.14 -3.75 -10.55
C LYS A 183 -10.21 -2.76 -10.07
N PRO A 184 -10.25 -1.51 -10.58
CA PRO A 184 -11.24 -0.51 -10.16
C PRO A 184 -12.70 -0.95 -10.31
N GLN A 185 -12.99 -1.88 -11.24
CA GLN A 185 -14.33 -2.39 -11.52
C GLN A 185 -14.72 -3.61 -10.68
N SER A 186 -13.78 -4.19 -9.93
CA SER A 186 -14.07 -5.35 -9.07
C SER A 186 -14.88 -4.94 -7.84
N ASP A 187 -15.59 -5.88 -7.26
CA ASP A 187 -16.53 -5.60 -6.17
C ASP A 187 -15.85 -5.04 -4.94
N GLU A 188 -14.60 -5.46 -4.66
CA GLU A 188 -13.76 -4.94 -3.59
C GLU A 188 -13.58 -3.43 -3.71
N MET A 189 -13.16 -2.96 -4.88
CA MET A 189 -12.88 -1.55 -5.10
C MET A 189 -14.17 -0.73 -5.26
N ARG A 190 -15.22 -1.32 -5.83
CA ARG A 190 -16.55 -0.68 -5.91
C ARG A 190 -17.16 -0.49 -4.51
N TYR A 191 -16.98 -1.45 -3.60
CA TYR A 191 -17.40 -1.32 -2.22
C TYR A 191 -16.67 -0.17 -1.53
N LEU A 192 -15.35 -0.13 -1.59
CA LEU A 192 -14.56 0.95 -1.00
C LEU A 192 -14.91 2.33 -1.57
N GLY A 193 -15.21 2.41 -2.87
CA GLY A 193 -15.60 3.65 -3.54
C GLY A 193 -17.10 4.02 -3.46
N ALA A 194 -17.88 3.42 -2.56
CA ALA A 194 -19.33 3.63 -2.39
C ALA A 194 -20.18 3.26 -3.64
N ASN A 195 -19.66 2.43 -4.54
CA ASN A 195 -20.34 2.03 -5.78
C ASN A 195 -20.94 0.61 -5.71
N ALA A 196 -20.85 -0.05 -4.56
CA ALA A 196 -21.47 -1.34 -4.28
C ALA A 196 -21.89 -1.45 -2.83
N VAL A 197 -22.94 -2.26 -2.59
CA VAL A 197 -23.36 -2.69 -1.26
C VAL A 197 -23.05 -4.18 -1.15
N ILE A 198 -22.26 -4.55 -0.13
CA ILE A 198 -21.88 -5.94 0.13
C ILE A 198 -22.36 -6.30 1.53
N GLU A 199 -23.10 -7.38 1.68
CA GLU A 199 -23.69 -7.84 2.95
C GLU A 199 -24.49 -6.73 3.67
N GLY A 200 -25.21 -5.89 2.92
CA GLY A 200 -25.96 -4.76 3.46
C GLY A 200 -25.11 -3.58 3.93
N ARG A 201 -23.82 -3.58 3.68
CA ARG A 201 -22.82 -2.58 4.11
C ARG A 201 -22.36 -1.71 2.95
N SER A 202 -22.04 -0.47 3.26
CA SER A 202 -21.39 0.48 2.36
C SER A 202 -20.35 1.30 3.11
N THR A 203 -19.37 1.81 2.39
CA THR A 203 -18.32 2.68 2.94
C THR A 203 -17.89 3.70 1.89
N TYR A 204 -17.03 4.66 2.24
CA TYR A 204 -16.59 5.68 1.30
C TYR A 204 -15.11 6.01 1.48
N TYR A 205 -14.33 5.65 0.48
CA TYR A 205 -12.93 6.04 0.31
C TYR A 205 -12.77 6.72 -1.05
N VAL A 206 -11.97 7.77 -1.09
CA VAL A 206 -11.65 8.49 -2.32
C VAL A 206 -10.34 7.97 -2.88
N ASP A 207 -10.38 7.43 -4.08
CA ASP A 207 -9.21 6.97 -4.82
C ASP A 207 -8.47 8.17 -5.44
N ALA A 208 -7.21 8.34 -5.08
CA ALA A 208 -6.41 9.47 -5.52
C ALA A 208 -6.28 9.53 -7.04
N TRP A 209 -6.02 8.38 -7.69
CA TRP A 209 -5.86 8.33 -9.15
C TRP A 209 -7.15 8.71 -9.86
N SER A 210 -8.25 8.01 -9.57
CA SER A 210 -9.51 8.25 -10.28
C SER A 210 -10.10 9.64 -10.05
N THR A 211 -9.74 10.29 -8.93
CA THR A 211 -10.19 11.65 -8.63
C THR A 211 -9.58 12.69 -9.55
N LEU A 212 -8.30 12.60 -9.85
CA LEU A 212 -7.59 13.62 -10.63
C LEU A 212 -7.29 13.18 -12.06
N ARG A 213 -7.31 11.89 -12.33
CA ARG A 213 -7.00 11.28 -13.64
C ARG A 213 -8.11 10.31 -14.08
N PRO A 214 -9.39 10.74 -14.12
CA PRO A 214 -10.54 9.85 -14.34
C PRO A 214 -10.56 9.19 -15.72
N THR A 215 -9.83 9.71 -16.68
CA THR A 215 -9.75 9.17 -18.06
C THR A 215 -8.48 8.38 -18.34
N GLU A 216 -7.54 8.36 -17.37
CA GLU A 216 -6.28 7.62 -17.52
C GLU A 216 -6.38 6.27 -16.78
N PRO A 217 -6.01 5.15 -17.43
CA PRO A 217 -6.15 3.82 -16.81
C PRO A 217 -5.31 3.64 -15.56
N GLY A 218 -4.13 4.26 -15.48
CA GLY A 218 -3.26 4.21 -14.31
C GLY A 218 -2.70 2.81 -14.02
N TYR A 219 -2.32 2.06 -15.04
CA TYR A 219 -1.83 0.70 -14.86
C TYR A 219 -0.57 0.64 -14.01
N THR A 220 -0.69 0.10 -12.81
CA THR A 220 0.42 -0.09 -11.89
C THR A 220 1.15 -1.40 -12.12
N LEU A 221 0.48 -2.42 -12.64
CA LEU A 221 1.09 -3.65 -13.14
C LEU A 221 0.90 -3.70 -14.66
N ASP A 222 1.97 -3.47 -15.40
CA ASP A 222 1.94 -3.39 -16.87
C ASP A 222 3.05 -4.22 -17.52
N PRO A 223 2.77 -5.48 -17.88
CA PRO A 223 3.75 -6.35 -18.55
C PRO A 223 4.19 -5.87 -19.94
N LEU A 224 3.50 -4.91 -20.54
CA LEU A 224 3.84 -4.38 -21.86
C LEU A 224 4.92 -3.30 -21.80
N THR A 225 4.95 -2.52 -20.72
CA THR A 225 5.84 -1.37 -20.57
C THR A 225 6.87 -1.56 -19.46
N ASN A 226 6.55 -2.33 -18.40
CA ASN A 226 7.48 -2.61 -17.31
C ASN A 226 8.31 -3.87 -17.60
N PRO A 227 9.65 -3.74 -17.82
CA PRO A 227 10.50 -4.88 -18.13
C PRO A 227 10.62 -5.91 -16.99
N GLN A 228 10.35 -5.51 -15.72
CA GLN A 228 10.34 -6.44 -14.60
C GLN A 228 9.06 -7.29 -14.58
N ALA A 229 7.93 -6.76 -15.08
CA ALA A 229 6.64 -7.46 -15.14
C ALA A 229 6.45 -8.33 -16.41
N ARG A 230 7.34 -8.24 -17.40
CA ARG A 230 7.16 -8.84 -18.73
C ARG A 230 6.98 -10.37 -18.75
N PHE A 231 7.36 -11.06 -17.68
CA PHE A 231 7.17 -12.51 -17.54
C PHE A 231 5.74 -12.88 -17.06
N LEU A 232 4.98 -11.91 -16.59
CA LEU A 232 3.61 -12.12 -16.14
C LEU A 232 2.67 -12.23 -17.35
N ASN A 233 1.86 -13.27 -17.37
CA ASN A 233 0.86 -13.48 -18.43
C ASN A 233 -0.50 -12.89 -18.01
N VAL A 234 -0.51 -11.58 -17.73
CA VAL A 234 -1.73 -10.83 -17.36
C VAL A 234 -1.82 -9.55 -18.21
N PRO A 235 -3.02 -9.03 -18.48
CA PRO A 235 -3.16 -7.73 -19.12
C PRO A 235 -2.67 -6.60 -18.20
N PRO A 236 -2.34 -5.42 -18.74
CA PRO A 236 -2.12 -4.21 -17.95
C PRO A 236 -3.29 -3.93 -17.03
N GLN A 237 -3.02 -3.60 -15.76
CA GLN A 237 -4.06 -3.39 -14.75
C GLN A 237 -3.61 -2.44 -13.66
N ARG A 238 -4.56 -1.69 -13.11
CA ARG A 238 -4.36 -0.91 -11.90
C ARG A 238 -4.85 -1.71 -10.72
N ILE A 239 -3.95 -2.07 -9.83
CA ILE A 239 -4.22 -2.89 -8.63
C ILE A 239 -3.64 -2.27 -7.36
N ASP A 240 -2.82 -1.24 -7.50
CA ASP A 240 -2.27 -0.46 -6.39
C ASP A 240 -3.03 0.84 -6.22
N TYR A 241 -3.21 1.27 -4.97
CA TYR A 241 -4.05 2.42 -4.66
C TYR A 241 -3.50 3.25 -3.49
N ILE A 242 -3.80 4.56 -3.53
CA ILE A 242 -3.78 5.47 -2.40
C ILE A 242 -5.22 5.96 -2.21
N LEU A 243 -5.83 5.55 -1.11
CA LEU A 243 -7.22 5.82 -0.77
C LEU A 243 -7.30 6.73 0.46
N VAL A 244 -8.21 7.69 0.44
CA VAL A 244 -8.49 8.59 1.56
C VAL A 244 -9.88 8.29 2.10
N GLY A 245 -9.95 7.84 3.35
CA GLY A 245 -11.18 7.40 3.99
C GLY A 245 -12.09 8.56 4.38
N ASP A 246 -13.28 8.61 3.79
CA ASP A 246 -14.35 9.59 4.06
C ASP A 246 -13.83 11.02 4.29
N PRO A 247 -13.29 11.69 3.26
CA PRO A 247 -12.83 13.07 3.35
C PRO A 247 -13.99 14.08 3.29
N PHE A 248 -15.25 13.62 3.19
CA PHE A 248 -16.42 14.46 3.08
C PHE A 248 -16.62 15.26 4.38
N LEU A 249 -16.77 16.57 4.25
CA LEU A 249 -16.95 17.50 5.37
C LEU A 249 -15.83 17.49 6.42
N ARG A 250 -14.56 17.49 5.99
CA ARG A 250 -13.41 17.63 6.90
C ARG A 250 -13.01 19.09 7.11
N PRO A 251 -12.63 19.46 8.37
CA PRO A 251 -12.14 20.80 8.66
C PRO A 251 -11.00 21.23 7.75
N GLY A 252 -11.04 22.44 7.24
CA GLY A 252 -9.97 22.98 6.36
C GLY A 252 -9.75 22.22 5.06
N GLY A 253 -10.65 21.31 4.67
CA GLY A 253 -10.50 20.45 3.49
C GLY A 253 -9.47 19.34 3.67
N ALA A 254 -9.20 18.93 4.91
CA ALA A 254 -8.29 17.81 5.21
C ALA A 254 -8.68 16.55 4.43
N GLY A 255 -7.69 15.88 3.85
CA GLY A 255 -7.91 14.68 3.04
C GLY A 255 -8.24 14.95 1.55
N ARG A 256 -8.39 16.22 1.13
CA ARG A 256 -8.60 16.51 -0.29
C ARG A 256 -7.35 16.17 -1.09
N ILE A 257 -7.50 15.38 -2.15
CA ILE A 257 -6.42 15.06 -3.08
C ILE A 257 -6.07 16.31 -3.88
N LEU A 258 -4.80 16.70 -3.87
CA LEU A 258 -4.29 17.90 -4.55
C LEU A 258 -3.49 17.55 -5.81
N TYR A 259 -2.79 16.41 -5.78
CA TYR A 259 -1.98 15.90 -6.87
C TYR A 259 -1.87 14.37 -6.77
N THR A 260 -1.70 13.70 -7.88
CA THR A 260 -1.34 12.28 -7.96
C THR A 260 -0.58 12.00 -9.24
N ASP A 261 0.37 11.08 -9.19
CA ASP A 261 1.11 10.60 -10.34
C ASP A 261 1.70 9.21 -10.08
N PHE A 262 2.26 8.61 -11.14
CA PHE A 262 3.13 7.47 -10.98
C PHE A 262 4.40 7.85 -10.20
N ALA A 263 4.90 6.87 -9.46
CA ALA A 263 6.19 6.89 -8.80
C ALA A 263 6.92 5.58 -9.10
N PHE A 264 8.24 5.57 -8.99
CA PHE A 264 9.06 4.37 -9.21
C PHE A 264 8.89 3.72 -10.59
N HIS A 265 8.44 4.49 -11.58
CA HIS A 265 8.06 4.01 -12.91
C HIS A 265 9.17 4.12 -13.97
N ASP A 266 10.21 4.89 -13.68
CA ASP A 266 11.39 5.08 -14.53
C ASP A 266 12.64 4.56 -13.83
N SER A 267 13.71 4.35 -14.61
CA SER A 267 15.04 4.06 -14.09
C SER A 267 15.78 5.36 -13.80
N LEU A 268 16.24 5.55 -12.57
CA LEU A 268 17.07 6.69 -12.14
C LEU A 268 18.55 6.31 -12.07
N THR A 269 18.85 5.12 -11.56
CA THR A 269 20.22 4.69 -11.24
C THR A 269 20.55 3.30 -11.77
N GLY A 270 19.56 2.49 -12.09
CA GLY A 270 19.74 1.09 -12.42
C GLY A 270 18.51 0.45 -13.06
N PRO A 271 18.17 -0.79 -12.72
CA PRO A 271 16.94 -1.42 -13.18
C PRO A 271 15.73 -0.73 -12.59
N ILE A 272 14.57 -0.81 -13.25
CA ILE A 272 13.28 -0.36 -12.67
C ILE A 272 13.09 -0.98 -11.28
N ALA A 273 12.47 -0.19 -10.38
CA ALA A 273 12.36 -0.46 -8.96
C ALA A 273 11.65 -1.79 -8.62
N SER A 274 10.58 -2.13 -9.35
CA SER A 274 9.71 -3.28 -9.12
C SER A 274 8.99 -3.69 -10.40
N ASP A 275 8.36 -4.85 -10.44
CA ASP A 275 7.39 -5.23 -11.48
C ASP A 275 6.09 -4.40 -11.36
N HIS A 276 5.87 -3.72 -10.24
CA HIS A 276 4.84 -2.70 -10.10
C HIS A 276 5.42 -1.28 -10.34
N TYR A 277 4.60 -0.41 -10.91
CA TYR A 277 4.76 1.04 -10.81
C TYR A 277 4.09 1.51 -9.53
N GLY A 278 4.80 2.29 -8.73
CA GLY A 278 4.23 2.89 -7.53
C GLY A 278 3.39 4.12 -7.85
N LEU A 279 2.75 4.63 -6.82
CA LEU A 279 1.94 5.84 -6.87
C LEU A 279 2.42 6.86 -5.84
N MET A 280 2.16 8.14 -6.13
CA MET A 280 2.27 9.20 -5.15
C MET A 280 1.02 10.06 -5.14
N ALA A 281 0.68 10.64 -3.99
CA ALA A 281 -0.38 11.63 -3.86
C ALA A 281 0.02 12.74 -2.88
N ASP A 282 -0.35 13.98 -3.23
CA ASP A 282 -0.33 15.11 -2.32
C ASP A 282 -1.74 15.35 -1.79
N ILE A 283 -1.88 15.33 -0.46
CA ILE A 283 -3.16 15.39 0.25
C ILE A 283 -3.18 16.62 1.14
N ALA A 284 -4.27 17.38 1.12
CA ALA A 284 -4.41 18.56 1.96
C ALA A 284 -4.36 18.21 3.45
N TRP A 285 -3.44 18.85 4.18
CA TRP A 285 -3.25 18.68 5.62
C TRP A 285 -3.16 20.03 6.35
N PRO A 286 -4.31 20.67 6.65
CA PRO A 286 -4.34 22.02 7.20
C PRO A 286 -3.67 22.19 8.57
N GLN A 287 -3.58 21.12 9.33
CA GLN A 287 -3.07 21.11 10.70
C GLN A 287 -1.73 20.38 10.86
N ARG A 288 -0.99 20.16 9.76
CA ARG A 288 0.33 19.53 9.84
C ARG A 288 1.18 20.15 10.94
N PRO A 289 1.78 19.36 11.88
CA PRO A 289 2.71 19.87 12.87
C PRO A 289 3.93 20.54 12.21
N GLU A 290 4.52 21.51 12.91
CA GLU A 290 5.74 22.17 12.48
C GLU A 290 6.99 21.32 12.73
#